data_f9685e9151c6ecf4ee89aa3190f91c25
#
_entry.id   f9685e9151c6ecf4ee89aa3190f91c25
#
_cell.length_a   1.000
_cell.length_b   1.000
_cell.length_c   1.000
_cell.angle_alpha   90.00
_cell.angle_beta   90.00
_cell.angle_gamma   90.00
#
_symmetry.space_group_name_H-M   'P 1'
#
loop_
_entity.id
_entity.type
_entity.pdbx_description
1 polymer ?
#
loop_
_entity_poly.entity_id
_entity_poly.type
_entity_poly.pdbx_seq_one_letter_code
_entity_poly.pdbx_strand_id
1 'polypeptide(L)'
;TVKGLDKDGKAVEKIYRKNDLYALKQEGKFGYQYWKGGNEQMVVTTQYVTIVDLLTDAGIDFDKGDSIAAADKTGFAAELTYENMNALKYYFTDAENKEEVPAALALTWDSGAKTLEQLAASAYDSGSIRFCYGVGENEYGTAAGKRLVSGVVTLDVTYCQHTNLEPSVKE
;
A
#
# COMPACT_ATOMS: atom_id res chain seq x y z
N THR A 1 -13.24 -0.45 2.72
CA THR A 1 -13.61 0.85 3.28
C THR A 1 -12.36 1.71 3.43
N VAL A 2 -12.43 2.95 2.99
CA VAL A 2 -11.34 3.92 3.13
C VAL A 2 -11.85 5.05 4.01
N LYS A 3 -11.14 5.35 5.09
CA LYS A 3 -11.56 6.33 6.09
C LYS A 3 -10.50 7.37 6.33
N GLY A 4 -10.91 8.59 6.54
CA GLY A 4 -10.02 9.69 6.86
C GLY A 4 -10.78 10.99 7.00
N LEU A 5 -10.08 12.09 6.78
CA LEU A 5 -10.68 13.43 6.80
C LEU A 5 -10.42 14.09 5.45
N ASP A 6 -11.33 14.94 5.02
CA ASP A 6 -11.09 15.75 3.83
C ASP A 6 -10.24 16.98 4.20
N LYS A 7 -9.96 17.83 3.23
CA LYS A 7 -9.10 19.00 3.46
C LYS A 7 -9.73 20.01 4.40
N ASP A 8 -11.03 19.92 4.64
CA ASP A 8 -11.71 20.79 5.58
C ASP A 8 -11.84 20.15 6.96
N GLY A 9 -11.25 19.00 7.17
CA GLY A 9 -11.27 18.28 8.45
C GLY A 9 -12.54 17.50 8.70
N LYS A 10 -13.38 17.31 7.67
CA LYS A 10 -14.60 16.54 7.83
C LYS A 10 -14.36 15.07 7.61
N ALA A 11 -15.03 14.23 8.38
CA ALA A 11 -14.88 12.79 8.25
C ALA A 11 -15.37 12.30 6.91
N VAL A 12 -14.57 11.44 6.29
CA VAL A 12 -14.88 10.78 5.02
C VAL A 12 -14.77 9.29 5.22
N GLU A 13 -15.79 8.59 4.77
CA GLU A 13 -15.74 7.13 4.74
C GLU A 13 -16.32 6.69 3.41
N LYS A 14 -15.50 6.05 2.58
CA LYS A 14 -15.96 5.58 1.26
C LYS A 14 -15.80 4.08 1.18
N ILE A 15 -16.87 3.41 0.76
CA ILE A 15 -16.87 1.96 0.59
C ILE A 15 -16.64 1.69 -0.89
N TYR A 16 -15.62 0.88 -1.18
CA TYR A 16 -15.30 0.48 -2.53
C TYR A 16 -15.69 -0.98 -2.72
N ARG A 17 -16.51 -1.23 -3.73
CA ARG A 17 -16.76 -2.58 -4.16
C ARG A 17 -15.70 -2.94 -5.18
N LYS A 18 -15.65 -4.22 -5.54
CA LYS A 18 -14.67 -4.69 -6.49
C LYS A 18 -14.70 -3.90 -7.79
N ASN A 19 -15.90 -3.67 -8.34
CA ASN A 19 -16.00 -2.93 -9.59
C ASN A 19 -15.54 -1.49 -9.47
N ASP A 20 -15.69 -0.89 -8.29
CA ASP A 20 -15.23 0.47 -8.06
C ASP A 20 -13.71 0.54 -8.11
N LEU A 21 -13.04 -0.46 -7.53
CA LEU A 21 -11.59 -0.53 -7.56
C LEU A 21 -11.08 -0.79 -8.97
N TYR A 22 -11.74 -1.69 -9.70
CA TYR A 22 -11.35 -1.96 -11.08
C TYR A 22 -11.56 -0.76 -11.99
N ALA A 23 -12.49 0.13 -11.66
CA ALA A 23 -12.66 1.36 -12.42
C ALA A 23 -11.47 2.32 -12.25
N LEU A 24 -10.71 2.18 -11.16
CA LEU A 24 -9.55 3.01 -10.89
C LEU A 24 -8.23 2.30 -11.24
N LYS A 25 -8.28 1.08 -11.70
CA LYS A 25 -7.07 0.28 -11.85
C LYS A 25 -6.14 0.78 -12.92
N GLN A 26 -4.88 0.51 -12.72
CA GLN A 26 -3.85 0.63 -13.72
C GLN A 26 -3.26 -0.75 -13.99
N GLU A 27 -2.63 -0.93 -15.13
CA GLU A 27 -2.01 -2.19 -15.52
C GLU A 27 -0.51 -2.03 -15.62
N GLY A 28 0.21 -3.02 -15.16
CA GLY A 28 1.66 -3.02 -15.21
C GLY A 28 2.20 -4.11 -14.28
N LYS A 29 3.45 -4.49 -14.48
CA LYS A 29 4.08 -5.51 -13.67
C LYS A 29 4.94 -4.85 -12.63
N PHE A 30 4.59 -5.01 -11.36
CA PHE A 30 5.41 -4.53 -10.27
C PHE A 30 5.67 -5.64 -9.28
N GLY A 31 6.93 -5.79 -8.87
CA GLY A 31 7.34 -6.73 -7.85
C GLY A 31 7.59 -6.03 -6.53
N TYR A 32 7.09 -6.62 -5.46
CA TYR A 32 7.25 -6.09 -4.11
C TYR A 32 7.94 -7.17 -3.29
N GLN A 33 9.20 -6.94 -3.00
CA GLN A 33 10.07 -7.97 -2.42
C GLN A 33 10.01 -8.00 -0.90
N TYR A 34 10.23 -9.18 -0.35
CA TYR A 34 10.43 -9.35 1.08
C TYR A 34 11.34 -10.58 1.29
N TRP A 35 11.91 -10.68 2.47
CA TRP A 35 12.84 -11.76 2.77
C TRP A 35 12.35 -12.53 3.99
N LYS A 36 12.35 -13.85 3.89
CA LYS A 36 11.92 -14.73 4.94
C LYS A 36 13.06 -15.69 5.21
N GLY A 37 13.65 -15.61 6.40
CA GLY A 37 14.81 -16.45 6.73
C GLY A 37 15.97 -16.26 5.77
N GLY A 38 16.17 -15.05 5.26
CA GLY A 38 17.25 -14.77 4.33
C GLY A 38 16.92 -15.11 2.88
N ASN A 39 15.76 -15.68 2.61
CA ASN A 39 15.37 -16.05 1.24
C ASN A 39 14.44 -15.02 0.65
N GLU A 40 14.77 -14.58 -0.56
CA GLU A 40 13.94 -13.58 -1.24
C GLU A 40 12.62 -14.19 -1.69
N GLN A 41 11.54 -13.44 -1.45
CA GLN A 41 10.22 -13.73 -1.99
C GLN A 41 9.63 -12.43 -2.49
N MET A 42 8.57 -12.49 -3.26
CA MET A 42 7.93 -11.26 -3.72
C MET A 42 6.45 -11.46 -3.96
N VAL A 43 5.73 -10.35 -3.93
CA VAL A 43 4.37 -10.25 -4.43
C VAL A 43 4.46 -9.53 -5.77
N VAL A 44 3.87 -10.07 -6.83
CA VAL A 44 3.85 -9.42 -8.13
C VAL A 44 2.41 -9.12 -8.49
N THR A 45 2.12 -7.88 -8.86
CA THR A 45 0.80 -7.47 -9.30
C THR A 45 0.82 -7.15 -10.79
N THR A 46 -0.30 -7.35 -11.45
CA THR A 46 -0.49 -6.97 -12.85
C THR A 46 -1.61 -5.96 -13.03
N GLN A 47 -2.53 -5.86 -12.06
CA GLN A 47 -3.57 -4.83 -12.03
C GLN A 47 -3.64 -4.29 -10.61
N TYR A 48 -3.56 -2.98 -10.46
CA TYR A 48 -3.42 -2.36 -9.15
C TYR A 48 -4.06 -0.96 -9.13
N VAL A 49 -4.32 -0.47 -7.93
CA VAL A 49 -4.71 0.93 -7.70
C VAL A 49 -3.65 1.52 -6.79
N THR A 50 -3.05 2.64 -7.17
CA THR A 50 -2.07 3.25 -6.28
C THR A 50 -2.77 3.86 -5.06
N ILE A 51 -2.06 3.92 -3.94
CA ILE A 51 -2.63 4.51 -2.71
C ILE A 51 -2.95 5.99 -2.97
N VAL A 52 -2.10 6.69 -3.70
CA VAL A 52 -2.34 8.10 -4.02
C VAL A 52 -3.65 8.27 -4.79
N ASP A 53 -3.87 7.45 -5.81
CA ASP A 53 -5.10 7.55 -6.60
C ASP A 53 -6.34 7.22 -5.77
N LEU A 54 -6.22 6.23 -4.89
CA LEU A 54 -7.33 5.83 -4.05
C LEU A 54 -7.72 6.93 -3.07
N LEU A 55 -6.75 7.54 -2.40
CA LEU A 55 -7.03 8.62 -1.47
C LEU A 55 -7.59 9.84 -2.19
N THR A 56 -7.08 10.14 -3.38
CA THR A 56 -7.59 11.24 -4.18
C THR A 56 -9.05 10.98 -4.57
N ASP A 57 -9.37 9.77 -5.02
CA ASP A 57 -10.73 9.43 -5.39
C ASP A 57 -11.67 9.51 -4.19
N ALA A 58 -11.21 9.10 -3.02
CA ALA A 58 -12.03 9.16 -1.82
C ALA A 58 -12.15 10.57 -1.24
N GLY A 59 -11.36 11.52 -1.72
CA GLY A 59 -11.37 12.88 -1.19
C GLY A 59 -10.75 12.98 0.19
N ILE A 60 -9.80 12.10 0.50
CA ILE A 60 -9.18 12.03 1.81
C ILE A 60 -7.84 12.75 1.77
N ASP A 61 -7.64 13.63 2.74
CA ASP A 61 -6.40 14.36 2.90
C ASP A 61 -5.37 13.48 3.61
N PHE A 62 -4.13 13.52 3.16
CA PHE A 62 -3.05 12.72 3.73
C PHE A 62 -1.78 13.53 3.57
N ASP A 63 -1.19 13.93 4.68
CA ASP A 63 -0.16 14.93 4.67
C ASP A 63 0.96 14.57 5.64
N LYS A 64 1.98 15.42 5.69
CA LYS A 64 3.16 15.17 6.48
C LYS A 64 2.80 14.89 7.94
N GLY A 65 3.36 13.83 8.47
CA GLY A 65 3.09 13.37 9.83
C GLY A 65 1.94 12.39 9.97
N ASP A 66 1.12 12.25 8.94
CA ASP A 66 -0.01 11.32 8.99
C ASP A 66 0.44 9.90 8.63
N SER A 67 -0.36 8.92 8.98
CA SER A 67 -0.11 7.53 8.60
C SER A 67 -1.41 6.86 8.18
N ILE A 68 -1.28 5.81 7.35
CA ILE A 68 -2.41 5.02 6.91
C ILE A 68 -2.19 3.58 7.35
N ALA A 69 -3.21 2.94 7.87
CA ALA A 69 -3.18 1.53 8.24
C ALA A 69 -4.02 0.74 7.27
N ALA A 70 -3.42 -0.27 6.66
CA ALA A 70 -4.11 -1.21 5.77
C ALA A 70 -4.35 -2.48 6.56
N ALA A 71 -5.61 -2.78 6.87
CA ALA A 71 -5.96 -3.87 7.78
C ALA A 71 -6.83 -4.92 7.11
N ASP A 72 -6.63 -6.17 7.50
CA ASP A 72 -7.52 -7.27 7.10
C ASP A 72 -8.70 -7.36 8.08
N LYS A 73 -9.57 -8.32 7.87
CA LYS A 73 -10.78 -8.46 8.68
C LYS A 73 -10.50 -8.84 10.13
N THR A 74 -9.29 -9.31 10.45
CA THR A 74 -8.93 -9.65 11.82
C THR A 74 -8.32 -8.47 12.57
N GLY A 75 -8.05 -7.37 11.88
CA GLY A 75 -7.39 -6.21 12.46
C GLY A 75 -5.88 -6.21 12.30
N PHE A 76 -5.30 -7.27 11.72
CA PHE A 76 -3.88 -7.26 11.41
C PHE A 76 -3.63 -6.21 10.34
N ALA A 77 -2.70 -5.31 10.60
CA ALA A 77 -2.51 -4.14 9.75
C ALA A 77 -1.04 -3.87 9.45
N ALA A 78 -0.80 -3.28 8.29
CA ALA A 78 0.48 -2.66 7.96
C ALA A 78 0.28 -1.16 7.95
N GLU A 79 1.28 -0.42 8.40
CA GLU A 79 1.25 1.03 8.42
C GLU A 79 2.18 1.61 7.38
N LEU A 80 1.75 2.70 6.76
CA LEU A 80 2.57 3.46 5.83
C LEU A 80 2.44 4.93 6.21
N THR A 81 3.55 5.55 6.57
CA THR A 81 3.54 6.99 6.87
C THR A 81 3.56 7.78 5.58
N TYR A 82 3.11 9.03 5.66
CA TYR A 82 3.19 9.94 4.52
C TYR A 82 4.64 10.04 4.01
N GLU A 83 5.60 10.15 4.93
CA GLU A 83 7.01 10.23 4.59
C GLU A 83 7.49 9.00 3.85
N ASN A 84 7.09 7.82 4.30
CA ASN A 84 7.48 6.58 3.63
C ASN A 84 6.78 6.40 2.29
N MET A 85 5.56 6.89 2.14
CA MET A 85 4.88 6.83 0.85
C MET A 85 5.57 7.73 -0.18
N ASN A 86 6.11 8.85 0.27
CA ASN A 86 6.78 9.79 -0.62
C ASN A 86 8.28 9.53 -0.75
N ALA A 87 8.83 8.62 0.04
CA ALA A 87 10.20 8.20 -0.14
C ALA A 87 10.28 7.24 -1.32
N LEU A 88 11.40 7.23 -1.98
CA LEU A 88 11.58 6.32 -3.11
C LEU A 88 11.64 4.89 -2.60
N LYS A 89 10.82 4.03 -3.19
CA LYS A 89 10.76 2.61 -2.88
C LYS A 89 10.97 1.82 -4.14
N TYR A 90 11.55 0.64 -4.02
CA TYR A 90 12.12 -0.02 -5.16
C TYR A 90 11.78 -1.51 -5.24
N TYR A 91 11.90 -2.03 -6.46
CA TYR A 91 12.09 -3.43 -6.76
C TYR A 91 13.55 -3.58 -7.19
N PHE A 92 14.30 -4.44 -6.51
CA PHE A 92 15.72 -4.65 -6.82
C PHE A 92 15.87 -5.86 -7.74
N THR A 93 16.42 -5.64 -8.94
CA THR A 93 16.75 -6.76 -9.81
C THR A 93 18.00 -7.48 -9.30
N ASP A 94 18.89 -6.73 -8.62
CA ASP A 94 20.00 -7.28 -7.87
C ASP A 94 20.43 -6.21 -6.85
N ALA A 95 21.49 -6.44 -6.11
CA ALA A 95 21.90 -5.53 -5.05
C ALA A 95 22.24 -4.11 -5.55
N GLU A 96 22.52 -3.97 -6.85
CA GLU A 96 22.96 -2.69 -7.39
C GLU A 96 21.96 -2.06 -8.35
N ASN A 97 20.99 -2.81 -8.85
CA ASN A 97 20.04 -2.33 -9.85
C ASN A 97 18.62 -2.39 -9.32
N LYS A 98 17.89 -1.30 -9.42
CA LYS A 98 16.55 -1.19 -8.86
C LYS A 98 15.66 -0.29 -9.70
N GLU A 99 14.36 -0.48 -9.58
CA GLU A 99 13.34 0.33 -10.24
C GLU A 99 12.36 0.81 -9.20
N GLU A 100 11.84 2.01 -9.35
CA GLU A 100 10.85 2.52 -8.42
C GLU A 100 9.52 1.81 -8.58
N VAL A 101 8.84 1.58 -7.47
CA VAL A 101 7.50 1.01 -7.47
C VAL A 101 6.60 1.81 -6.53
N PRO A 102 5.34 2.04 -6.90
CA PRO A 102 4.44 2.83 -6.06
C PRO A 102 3.82 1.99 -4.96
N ALA A 103 3.40 2.63 -3.86
CA ALA A 103 2.54 1.98 -2.89
C ALA A 103 1.18 1.74 -3.56
N ALA A 104 0.64 0.56 -3.43
CA ALA A 104 -0.56 0.17 -4.18
C ALA A 104 -1.38 -0.91 -3.48
N LEU A 105 -2.63 -1.02 -3.92
CA LEU A 105 -3.46 -2.18 -3.64
C LEU A 105 -3.41 -3.06 -4.87
N ALA A 106 -2.92 -4.28 -4.72
CA ALA A 106 -2.84 -5.25 -5.80
C ALA A 106 -4.19 -5.95 -5.93
N LEU A 107 -4.80 -5.85 -7.09
CA LEU A 107 -6.09 -6.48 -7.39
C LEU A 107 -5.90 -7.86 -7.98
N THR A 108 -4.94 -7.99 -8.91
CA THR A 108 -4.51 -9.29 -9.40
C THR A 108 -3.06 -9.47 -8.99
N TRP A 109 -2.75 -10.58 -8.35
CA TRP A 109 -1.41 -10.80 -7.84
C TRP A 109 -1.15 -12.29 -7.61
N ASP A 110 0.13 -12.60 -7.50
CA ASP A 110 0.59 -13.89 -6.99
C ASP A 110 1.88 -13.65 -6.20
N SER A 111 2.28 -14.59 -5.39
CA SER A 111 3.45 -14.41 -4.52
C SER A 111 4.22 -15.72 -4.39
N GLY A 112 5.48 -15.58 -4.05
CA GLY A 112 6.34 -16.73 -3.79
C GLY A 112 7.81 -16.46 -4.07
N ALA A 113 8.58 -17.53 -4.07
CA ALA A 113 10.02 -17.47 -4.32
C ALA A 113 10.32 -17.76 -5.80
N LYS A 114 9.59 -17.11 -6.68
CA LYS A 114 9.72 -17.27 -8.13
C LYS A 114 10.15 -15.95 -8.74
N THR A 115 10.42 -15.95 -10.04
CA THR A 115 10.81 -14.72 -10.73
C THR A 115 9.62 -13.80 -10.93
N LEU A 116 9.90 -12.54 -11.17
CA LEU A 116 8.86 -11.56 -11.46
C LEU A 116 8.02 -12.01 -12.65
N GLU A 117 8.64 -12.52 -13.70
CA GLU A 117 7.91 -12.95 -14.90
C GLU A 117 7.01 -14.14 -14.63
N GLN A 118 7.47 -15.09 -13.83
CA GLN A 118 6.65 -16.25 -13.49
C GLN A 118 5.44 -15.83 -12.66
N LEU A 119 5.65 -14.98 -11.67
CA LEU A 119 4.56 -14.53 -10.81
C LEU A 119 3.59 -13.62 -11.57
N ALA A 120 4.10 -12.81 -12.50
CA ALA A 120 3.22 -11.98 -13.33
C ALA A 120 2.33 -12.85 -14.22
N ALA A 121 2.87 -13.95 -14.75
CA ALA A 121 2.10 -14.84 -15.60
C ALA A 121 1.02 -15.60 -14.82
N SER A 122 1.21 -15.81 -13.52
CA SER A 122 0.25 -16.53 -12.69
C SER A 122 -0.60 -15.59 -11.84
N ALA A 123 -0.41 -14.28 -11.91
CA ALA A 123 -1.21 -13.32 -11.13
C ALA A 123 -2.67 -13.38 -11.54
N TYR A 124 -3.56 -13.40 -10.57
CA TYR A 124 -4.98 -13.50 -10.83
C TYR A 124 -5.77 -12.82 -9.70
N ASP A 125 -7.07 -12.64 -9.95
CA ASP A 125 -7.97 -12.05 -8.97
C ASP A 125 -8.46 -13.15 -8.04
N SER A 126 -7.85 -13.25 -6.88
CA SER A 126 -8.21 -14.26 -5.89
C SER A 126 -9.37 -13.82 -5.01
N GLY A 127 -9.90 -12.61 -5.21
CA GLY A 127 -10.86 -12.02 -4.30
C GLY A 127 -10.21 -11.36 -3.09
N SER A 128 -8.87 -11.44 -2.97
CA SER A 128 -8.13 -10.88 -1.85
C SER A 128 -7.28 -9.73 -2.38
N ILE A 129 -7.42 -8.57 -1.78
CA ILE A 129 -6.65 -7.39 -2.17
C ILE A 129 -5.41 -7.33 -1.30
N ARG A 130 -4.27 -7.07 -1.88
CA ARG A 130 -3.03 -7.03 -1.12
C ARG A 130 -2.42 -5.63 -1.12
N PHE A 131 -2.08 -5.18 0.09
CA PHE A 131 -1.40 -3.90 0.25
C PHE A 131 0.08 -4.10 -0.04
N CYS A 132 0.66 -3.26 -0.89
CA CYS A 132 2.04 -3.41 -1.32
C CYS A 132 2.78 -2.09 -1.31
N TYR A 133 4.00 -2.10 -0.83
CA TYR A 133 4.93 -1.02 -1.07
C TYR A 133 6.36 -1.59 -1.15
N GLY A 134 7.21 -0.88 -1.86
CA GLY A 134 8.52 -1.39 -2.22
C GLY A 134 9.54 -1.37 -1.10
N VAL A 135 10.74 -1.78 -1.44
CA VAL A 135 11.87 -1.89 -0.52
C VAL A 135 12.59 -0.54 -0.49
N GLY A 136 12.90 -0.06 0.70
CA GLY A 136 13.69 1.16 0.84
C GLY A 136 15.12 0.92 0.37
N GLU A 137 15.83 2.01 0.09
CA GLU A 137 17.17 1.91 -0.48
C GLU A 137 18.12 1.08 0.40
N ASN A 138 17.96 1.13 1.70
CA ASN A 138 18.82 0.43 2.63
C ASN A 138 18.18 -0.83 3.21
N GLU A 139 17.10 -1.33 2.59
CA GLU A 139 16.37 -2.49 3.10
C GLU A 139 16.52 -3.75 2.24
N TYR A 140 17.44 -3.74 1.28
CA TYR A 140 17.64 -4.91 0.44
C TYR A 140 18.08 -6.09 1.31
N GLY A 141 17.36 -7.19 1.21
CA GLY A 141 17.67 -8.39 1.99
C GLY A 141 17.01 -8.46 3.34
N THR A 142 16.35 -7.39 3.82
CA THR A 142 15.82 -7.35 5.18
C THR A 142 14.34 -7.02 5.30
N ALA A 143 13.70 -6.54 4.24
CA ALA A 143 12.30 -6.15 4.32
C ALA A 143 11.40 -7.34 4.66
N ALA A 144 10.49 -7.16 5.61
CA ALA A 144 9.63 -8.23 6.10
C ALA A 144 8.33 -8.32 5.33
N GLY A 145 7.84 -9.54 5.12
CA GLY A 145 6.60 -9.77 4.36
C GLY A 145 5.34 -9.33 5.08
N LYS A 146 5.37 -9.22 6.41
CA LYS A 146 4.18 -8.83 7.16
C LYS A 146 3.67 -7.44 6.81
N ARG A 147 4.50 -6.62 6.19
CA ARG A 147 4.07 -5.29 5.74
C ARG A 147 3.23 -5.35 4.48
N LEU A 148 3.19 -6.48 3.79
CA LEU A 148 2.42 -6.67 2.56
C LEU A 148 1.15 -7.45 2.90
N VAL A 149 0.23 -6.80 3.60
CA VAL A 149 -0.96 -7.47 4.14
C VAL A 149 -1.91 -7.90 3.03
N SER A 150 -2.33 -9.16 3.06
CA SER A 150 -3.34 -9.67 2.14
C SER A 150 -4.72 -9.62 2.77
N GLY A 151 -5.75 -9.60 1.95
CA GLY A 151 -7.13 -9.56 2.44
C GLY A 151 -7.50 -8.23 3.07
N VAL A 152 -6.96 -7.13 2.54
CA VAL A 152 -7.22 -5.80 3.08
C VAL A 152 -8.69 -5.44 2.92
N VAL A 153 -9.33 -5.04 4.01
CA VAL A 153 -10.72 -4.59 4.01
C VAL A 153 -10.87 -3.13 4.44
N THR A 154 -9.87 -2.55 5.13
CA THR A 154 -9.92 -1.14 5.51
C THR A 154 -8.59 -0.46 5.27
N LEU A 155 -8.68 0.82 4.88
CA LEU A 155 -7.56 1.74 4.89
C LEU A 155 -8.00 2.91 5.76
N ASP A 156 -7.28 3.18 6.83
CA ASP A 156 -7.69 4.16 7.83
C ASP A 156 -6.55 5.13 8.07
N VAL A 157 -6.78 6.41 7.85
CA VAL A 157 -5.76 7.44 8.01
C VAL A 157 -5.80 7.99 9.42
N THR A 158 -4.63 8.02 10.07
CA THR A 158 -4.46 8.62 11.39
C THR A 158 -3.71 9.94 11.22
N TYR A 159 -4.26 10.99 11.82
CA TYR A 159 -3.79 12.36 11.61
C TYR A 159 -3.06 12.89 12.82
N CYS A 160 -1.78 13.18 12.69
CA CYS A 160 -1.05 13.73 13.79
C CYS A 160 -1.37 15.20 13.99
N GLN A 161 -1.68 15.94 12.93
CA GLN A 161 -1.97 17.34 13.04
C GLN A 161 -3.21 17.61 13.83
N HIS A 162 -4.22 16.81 13.64
CA HIS A 162 -5.50 17.05 14.27
C HIS A 162 -5.47 16.85 15.77
N THR A 163 -4.55 16.02 16.26
CA THR A 163 -4.43 15.87 17.68
C THR A 163 -3.77 17.05 18.30
N ASN A 164 -3.06 17.84 17.51
CA ASN A 164 -2.41 19.00 18.05
C ASN A 164 -3.23 20.24 17.96
N LEU A 165 -4.14 20.24 16.99
CA LEU A 165 -4.86 21.41 16.80
C LEU A 165 -5.81 21.66 17.81
N GLU A 166 -6.41 20.70 18.27
CA GLU A 166 -7.42 20.91 19.10
C GLU A 166 -7.11 21.67 20.23
N PRO A 167 -6.12 21.76 20.62
CA PRO A 167 -5.97 22.43 21.76
C PRO A 167 -6.05 23.78 21.51
N SER A 168 -5.43 24.09 21.24
CA SER A 168 -5.37 25.31 21.16
C SER A 168 -6.38 25.93 20.73
N VAL A 169 -6.85 25.47 20.13
CA VAL A 169 -7.74 26.06 19.59
C VAL A 169 -8.62 26.51 20.33
N LYS A 170 -8.77 26.16 21.19
CA LYS A 170 -9.72 26.54 21.82
C LYS A 170 -9.55 27.56 22.58
N GLU A 171 -8.90 27.99 22.59
CA GLU A 171 -8.87 28.99 23.29
C GLU A 171 -9.33 29.94 23.01
#